data_dfdfa70114a9c684898eeecfab677c95
#
_entry.id   dfdfa70114a9c684898eeecfab677c95
#
_cell.length_a   1.000
_cell.length_b   1.000
_cell.length_c   1.000
_cell.angle_alpha   90.00
_cell.angle_beta   90.00
_cell.angle_gamma   90.00
#
_symmetry.space_group_name_H-M   'P 1'
#
loop_
_entity.id
_entity.type
_entity.pdbx_description
1 polymer ?
#
loop_
_entity_poly.entity_id
_entity_poly.type
_entity_poly.pdbx_seq_one_letter_code
_entity_poly.pdbx_strand_id
1 'polypeptide(L)'
;MAAEQRKATDTEAASTKSFGLDVSALDAPVGPVDEAMTSRPGGLDVQAQSALLREAFKAPDPHGLDGLAFAPSPQRSFMARYGRRAVKSVLGLGVVIIAGVGPVQRLLEFSSVEAVVNARLVSLRAPIDGRIEDFAPTIGAATPRGRMMLHISNSRADRTRLDDLQRMVEQVESERPAVAKRLARLKELYEQVSQQARAFQVGRIRELEERMMDLKAQLSATEASETEAVSALARTKSLAASGYQTPVAVERAERDAKVASENQKSLNHRLFASEVELEAARRGEYVGDSYNDRPSSLQHADDLSVRMVEAEAELSSRDERLARLRSALETEAARYSELSNAVLSSPIDAQVWEVLVSPGEEVRKGQDLLRLLDCSGALVTVTVRESVFNQLRIGDHAQFRFAGQSGGYNGTIIRMSGSAAPPDNLAIQPTGLSSGGYRIAVSVPDLASSAQCGVGRTGMVVFNASAPSGGMLASLRSAISFFLPGF
;
A
#
# COMPACT_ATOMS: atom_id res chain seq x y z
N MET A 1 8.30 2.95 -65.69
CA MET A 1 9.74 2.84 -65.57
C MET A 1 9.93 2.24 -64.17
N ALA A 2 9.95 0.95 -64.10
CA ALA A 2 11.09 0.03 -64.05
C ALA A 2 11.75 0.17 -62.69
N ALA A 3 11.50 -0.70 -61.75
CA ALA A 3 12.02 -2.07 -61.61
C ALA A 3 13.38 -2.05 -60.87
N GLU A 4 13.43 -2.73 -59.77
CA GLU A 4 14.39 -3.75 -59.31
C GLU A 4 14.19 -3.99 -57.80
N GLN A 5 13.57 -5.02 -57.35
CA GLN A 5 13.91 -6.46 -57.30
C GLN A 5 15.18 -6.76 -56.45
N ARG A 6 14.89 -7.45 -55.34
CA ARG A 6 15.54 -8.65 -54.76
C ARG A 6 16.84 -8.49 -53.96
N LYS A 7 16.80 -9.00 -52.73
CA LYS A 7 17.22 -10.33 -52.21
C LYS A 7 17.17 -10.27 -50.67
N ALA A 8 16.41 -10.99 -50.00
CA ALA A 8 16.52 -12.33 -49.43
C ALA A 8 17.94 -12.77 -49.06
N THR A 9 18.22 -12.95 -47.82
CA THR A 9 18.86 -14.17 -47.29
C THR A 9 18.66 -14.26 -45.77
N ASP A 10 18.16 -15.39 -45.40
CA ASP A 10 18.20 -16.11 -44.14
C ASP A 10 19.48 -15.95 -43.33
N THR A 11 19.33 -16.10 -42.04
CA THR A 11 20.17 -16.70 -41.01
C THR A 11 19.98 -15.86 -39.73
N GLU A 12 19.54 -16.29 -38.57
CA GLU A 12 19.87 -17.45 -37.80
C GLU A 12 18.94 -17.48 -36.60
N ALA A 13 18.41 -18.62 -36.30
CA ALA A 13 17.74 -18.94 -35.09
C ALA A 13 18.71 -18.92 -33.91
N ALA A 14 18.53 -18.03 -32.96
CA ALA A 14 19.18 -18.14 -31.66
C ALA A 14 18.10 -18.39 -30.58
N SER A 15 18.11 -19.61 -30.13
CA SER A 15 17.48 -20.20 -28.98
C SER A 15 17.49 -19.27 -27.76
N THR A 16 16.35 -18.70 -27.41
CA THR A 16 16.09 -18.20 -26.06
C THR A 16 15.35 -19.29 -25.29
N LYS A 17 16.09 -19.97 -24.42
CA LYS A 17 15.53 -20.77 -23.33
C LYS A 17 14.66 -19.88 -22.47
N SER A 18 13.36 -20.04 -22.60
CA SER A 18 12.40 -19.55 -21.62
C SER A 18 12.56 -20.38 -20.33
N PHE A 19 13.02 -19.77 -19.27
CA PHE A 19 12.86 -20.28 -17.92
C PHE A 19 11.39 -20.19 -17.56
N GLY A 20 10.67 -21.28 -17.72
CA GLY A 20 9.34 -21.46 -17.18
C GLY A 20 9.44 -21.59 -15.66
N LEU A 21 9.08 -20.54 -14.94
CA LEU A 21 8.73 -20.64 -13.54
C LEU A 21 7.29 -21.15 -13.48
N ASP A 22 7.18 -22.41 -13.08
CA ASP A 22 5.94 -23.10 -12.79
C ASP A 22 5.31 -22.49 -11.52
N VAL A 23 4.25 -21.69 -11.68
CA VAL A 23 3.51 -21.00 -10.61
C VAL A 23 2.28 -21.82 -10.19
N SER A 24 2.26 -23.13 -10.44
CA SER A 24 1.11 -24.00 -10.13
C SER A 24 1.14 -24.71 -8.77
N ALA A 25 1.95 -24.24 -7.81
CA ALA A 25 2.05 -24.90 -6.50
C ALA A 25 1.68 -23.99 -5.29
N LEU A 26 0.74 -23.04 -5.44
CA LEU A 26 0.29 -22.17 -4.34
C LEU A 26 -1.24 -22.05 -4.20
N ASP A 27 -1.98 -23.04 -4.68
CA ASP A 27 -3.40 -23.18 -4.34
C ASP A 27 -3.60 -24.41 -3.45
N ALA A 28 -3.30 -24.25 -2.16
CA ALA A 28 -3.86 -25.11 -1.13
C ALA A 28 -4.87 -24.29 -0.33
N PRO A 29 -6.14 -24.75 -0.24
CA PRO A 29 -7.16 -24.05 0.51
C PRO A 29 -6.86 -24.13 2.01
N VAL A 30 -6.78 -22.97 2.65
CA VAL A 30 -6.77 -22.85 4.10
C VAL A 30 -8.15 -23.29 4.60
N GLY A 31 -8.20 -24.48 5.21
CA GLY A 31 -9.36 -24.98 5.93
C GLY A 31 -9.63 -24.14 7.18
N PRO A 32 -10.87 -24.18 7.69
CA PRO A 32 -11.26 -23.37 8.83
C PRO A 32 -10.51 -23.84 10.08
N VAL A 33 -9.93 -22.88 10.81
CA VAL A 33 -9.32 -23.11 12.12
C VAL A 33 -10.45 -23.30 13.12
N ASP A 34 -10.63 -24.52 13.59
CA ASP A 34 -11.50 -24.85 14.71
C ASP A 34 -11.05 -24.10 15.97
N GLU A 35 -11.96 -23.31 16.49
CA GLU A 35 -11.95 -22.84 17.87
C GLU A 35 -12.11 -24.03 18.82
N ALA A 36 -11.02 -24.56 19.33
CA ALA A 36 -11.11 -25.43 20.50
C ALA A 36 -9.82 -25.37 21.31
N MET A 37 -9.98 -25.03 22.58
CA MET A 37 -9.08 -25.28 23.70
C MET A 37 -7.87 -24.37 23.88
N THR A 38 -8.10 -23.21 24.44
CA THR A 38 -7.18 -22.63 25.42
C THR A 38 -7.72 -22.85 26.84
N SER A 39 -7.54 -24.03 27.35
CA SER A 39 -7.57 -24.26 28.79
C SER A 39 -6.23 -23.82 29.38
N ARG A 40 -6.20 -22.65 29.96
CA ARG A 40 -5.12 -22.25 30.87
C ARG A 40 -5.26 -23.04 32.17
N PRO A 41 -4.22 -23.70 32.68
CA PRO A 41 -4.20 -24.18 34.04
C PRO A 41 -3.86 -23.03 34.98
N GLY A 42 -4.73 -22.81 35.96
CA GLY A 42 -4.47 -22.38 37.32
C GLY A 42 -3.69 -21.09 37.52
N GLY A 43 -4.37 -19.97 37.55
CA GLY A 43 -3.92 -18.83 38.33
C GLY A 43 -3.92 -19.21 39.80
N LEU A 44 -2.74 -19.32 40.37
CA LEU A 44 -2.58 -19.45 41.83
C LEU A 44 -3.14 -18.19 42.48
N ASP A 45 -4.17 -18.37 43.25
CA ASP A 45 -4.89 -17.34 43.97
C ASP A 45 -3.94 -16.68 44.98
N VAL A 46 -3.53 -15.45 44.70
CA VAL A 46 -2.62 -14.64 45.52
C VAL A 46 -3.20 -14.42 46.93
N GLN A 47 -4.52 -14.55 47.09
CA GLN A 47 -5.18 -14.47 48.37
C GLN A 47 -4.97 -15.73 49.25
N ALA A 48 -4.85 -16.89 48.62
CA ALA A 48 -4.55 -18.13 49.37
C ALA A 48 -3.10 -18.16 49.89
N GLN A 49 -2.15 -17.61 49.12
CA GLN A 49 -0.76 -17.49 49.61
C GLN A 49 -0.58 -16.47 50.72
N SER A 50 -1.37 -15.38 50.72
CA SER A 50 -1.31 -14.38 51.78
C SER A 50 -1.92 -14.88 53.09
N ALA A 51 -2.85 -15.83 53.05
CA ALA A 51 -3.43 -16.47 54.21
C ALA A 51 -2.45 -17.43 54.89
N LEU A 52 -1.70 -18.22 54.14
CA LEU A 52 -0.69 -19.15 54.66
C LEU A 52 0.51 -18.44 55.28
N LEU A 53 0.90 -17.28 54.75
CA LEU A 53 1.98 -16.48 55.34
C LEU A 53 1.57 -15.79 56.65
N ARG A 54 0.28 -15.45 56.83
CA ARG A 54 -0.20 -14.88 58.10
C ARG A 54 -0.29 -15.92 59.21
N GLU A 55 -0.45 -17.17 58.89
CA GLU A 55 -0.49 -18.26 59.90
C GLU A 55 0.89 -18.69 60.36
N ALA A 56 1.91 -18.52 59.47
CA ALA A 56 3.30 -18.85 59.80
C ALA A 56 4.01 -17.82 60.70
N PHE A 57 3.46 -16.63 60.85
CA PHE A 57 4.03 -15.54 61.68
C PHE A 57 3.18 -15.18 62.91
N LYS A 58 2.38 -16.11 63.43
CA LYS A 58 1.70 -15.90 64.71
C LYS A 58 2.69 -16.14 65.85
N ALA A 59 3.17 -15.04 66.38
CA ALA A 59 4.03 -15.08 67.59
C ALA A 59 3.28 -15.72 68.76
N PRO A 60 3.92 -16.59 69.55
CA PRO A 60 3.30 -17.14 70.71
C PRO A 60 3.23 -16.10 71.83
N ASP A 61 2.09 -16.05 72.52
CA ASP A 61 1.79 -15.19 73.66
C ASP A 61 2.73 -15.47 74.85
N PRO A 62 3.19 -14.40 75.51
CA PRO A 62 4.04 -14.54 76.66
C PRO A 62 3.21 -14.55 77.95
N HIS A 63 2.65 -15.68 78.30
CA HIS A 63 2.15 -15.84 79.71
C HIS A 63 2.40 -17.26 80.27
N GLY A 64 3.18 -17.25 81.23
CA GLY A 64 3.18 -18.33 82.30
C GLY A 64 4.38 -19.24 82.25
N LEU A 65 5.31 -18.92 83.14
CA LEU A 65 5.82 -19.89 84.12
C LEU A 65 6.68 -19.13 85.13
N ASP A 66 6.04 -18.86 86.23
CA ASP A 66 6.71 -18.47 87.51
C ASP A 66 7.52 -19.64 88.04
N GLY A 67 8.67 -19.28 88.60
CA GLY A 67 9.30 -20.05 89.64
C GLY A 67 10.35 -21.06 89.22
N LEU A 68 11.59 -20.65 89.40
CA LEU A 68 12.58 -21.39 90.18
C LEU A 68 13.85 -20.54 90.29
N ALA A 69 14.09 -20.02 91.46
CA ALA A 69 15.32 -19.33 91.90
C ALA A 69 16.50 -20.30 91.97
N PHE A 70 17.55 -19.98 91.23
CA PHE A 70 18.90 -20.52 91.53
C PHE A 70 19.89 -19.37 91.66
N ALA A 71 20.58 -19.40 92.82
CA ALA A 71 21.57 -18.45 93.26
C ALA A 71 22.82 -18.39 92.32
N PRO A 72 23.49 -17.25 92.28
CA PRO A 72 24.66 -17.08 91.41
C PRO A 72 25.92 -17.56 92.10
N SER A 73 26.69 -18.36 91.37
CA SER A 73 28.11 -18.62 91.68
C SER A 73 29.00 -17.58 91.00
N PRO A 74 30.04 -17.07 91.57
CA PRO A 74 30.88 -16.02 91.02
C PRO A 74 31.92 -16.63 90.09
N GLN A 75 31.71 -16.40 88.79
CA GLN A 75 32.79 -16.63 87.80
C GLN A 75 33.54 -15.35 87.50
N ARG A 76 34.81 -15.36 87.87
CA ARG A 76 35.77 -14.30 87.63
C ARG A 76 35.87 -13.92 86.12
N SER A 77 35.65 -12.63 85.81
CA SER A 77 35.77 -12.02 84.55
C SER A 77 37.18 -12.14 83.91
N PHE A 78 37.30 -13.03 82.91
CA PHE A 78 38.47 -13.12 82.03
C PHE A 78 38.49 -12.00 80.96
N MET A 79 37.42 -11.19 80.83
CA MET A 79 37.21 -10.17 79.83
C MET A 79 37.82 -8.78 80.10
N ALA A 80 38.34 -8.53 81.26
CA ALA A 80 38.83 -7.18 81.60
C ALA A 80 40.30 -6.90 81.15
N ARG A 81 41.08 -7.90 80.80
CA ARG A 81 42.49 -7.72 80.36
C ARG A 81 42.77 -7.75 78.84
N TYR A 82 41.88 -8.38 78.08
CA TYR A 82 42.04 -8.48 76.57
C TYR A 82 41.10 -7.59 75.79
N GLY A 83 39.97 -7.16 76.34
CA GLY A 83 38.96 -6.35 75.71
C GLY A 83 39.49 -4.99 75.17
N ARG A 84 40.31 -4.32 76.00
CA ARG A 84 40.90 -3.03 75.58
C ARG A 84 41.91 -3.13 74.40
N ARG A 85 42.63 -4.26 74.31
CA ARG A 85 43.59 -4.50 73.20
C ARG A 85 42.87 -4.97 72.00
N ALA A 86 41.83 -5.80 72.11
CA ALA A 86 40.99 -6.23 70.97
C ALA A 86 40.22 -5.08 70.31
N VAL A 87 39.62 -4.19 71.15
CA VAL A 87 38.91 -2.98 70.68
C VAL A 87 39.88 -2.02 69.93
N LYS A 88 41.10 -1.82 70.49
CA LYS A 88 42.11 -1.00 69.81
C LYS A 88 42.63 -1.64 68.54
N SER A 89 42.73 -2.95 68.41
CA SER A 89 43.15 -3.66 67.20
C SER A 89 42.03 -3.64 66.14
N VAL A 90 40.78 -3.79 66.51
CA VAL A 90 39.62 -3.66 65.57
C VAL A 90 39.46 -2.23 65.07
N LEU A 91 39.65 -1.23 65.99
CA LEU A 91 39.60 0.17 65.61
C LEU A 91 40.77 0.54 64.67
N GLY A 92 41.97 0.05 64.99
CA GLY A 92 43.18 0.22 64.11
C GLY A 92 43.03 -0.47 62.75
N LEU A 93 42.45 -1.66 62.72
CA LEU A 93 42.17 -2.36 61.46
C LEU A 93 41.12 -1.64 60.63
N GLY A 94 40.09 -1.08 61.30
CA GLY A 94 39.03 -0.26 60.67
C GLY A 94 39.62 1.00 60.03
N VAL A 95 40.52 1.69 60.73
CA VAL A 95 41.21 2.89 60.21
C VAL A 95 42.11 2.54 59.02
N VAL A 96 42.85 1.43 59.08
CA VAL A 96 43.68 0.95 57.98
C VAL A 96 42.85 0.55 56.74
N ILE A 97 41.69 -0.06 56.96
CA ILE A 97 40.77 -0.39 55.85
C ILE A 97 40.18 0.90 55.24
N ILE A 98 39.73 1.84 56.08
CA ILE A 98 39.15 3.12 55.60
C ILE A 98 40.23 3.97 54.91
N ALA A 99 41.43 4.05 55.48
CA ALA A 99 42.55 4.80 54.91
C ALA A 99 43.14 4.11 53.67
N GLY A 100 43.03 2.77 53.55
CA GLY A 100 43.55 2.01 52.44
C GLY A 100 42.59 1.93 51.24
N VAL A 101 41.27 2.00 51.43
CA VAL A 101 40.29 1.89 50.35
C VAL A 101 40.41 3.06 49.34
N GLY A 102 40.68 4.27 49.85
CA GLY A 102 40.78 5.46 48.95
C GLY A 102 41.96 5.40 47.99
N PRO A 103 43.18 5.12 48.43
CA PRO A 103 44.35 4.95 47.52
C PRO A 103 44.20 3.76 46.57
N VAL A 104 43.62 2.64 47.02
CA VAL A 104 43.41 1.45 46.19
C VAL A 104 42.36 1.71 45.08
N GLN A 105 41.32 2.45 45.38
CA GLN A 105 40.32 2.88 44.37
C GLN A 105 40.97 3.78 43.33
N ARG A 106 41.84 4.72 43.72
CA ARG A 106 42.60 5.57 42.76
C ARG A 106 43.59 4.85 41.90
N LEU A 107 44.18 3.75 42.41
CA LEU A 107 45.10 2.89 41.65
C LEU A 107 44.37 2.01 40.63
N LEU A 108 43.09 1.76 40.82
CA LEU A 108 42.25 0.98 39.90
C LEU A 108 41.52 1.87 38.87
N GLU A 109 41.62 3.20 38.95
CA GLU A 109 41.07 4.14 38.00
C GLU A 109 41.99 4.22 36.76
N PHE A 110 41.53 3.69 35.63
CA PHE A 110 42.24 3.83 34.37
C PHE A 110 41.76 5.14 33.70
N SER A 111 42.68 6.09 33.52
CA SER A 111 42.41 7.31 32.80
C SER A 111 42.80 7.23 31.35
N SER A 112 42.03 7.88 30.47
CA SER A 112 42.35 8.05 29.07
C SER A 112 43.54 8.99 28.86
N VAL A 113 44.22 8.82 27.74
CA VAL A 113 45.25 9.79 27.30
C VAL A 113 44.57 11.05 26.79
N GLU A 114 43.54 10.91 25.99
CA GLU A 114 42.77 12.00 25.38
C GLU A 114 41.35 11.55 25.09
N ALA A 115 40.37 12.41 25.36
CA ALA A 115 38.98 12.19 25.06
C ALA A 115 38.39 13.43 24.37
N VAL A 116 37.66 13.22 23.29
CA VAL A 116 37.04 14.30 22.51
C VAL A 116 35.56 13.99 22.35
N VAL A 117 34.72 14.99 22.64
CA VAL A 117 33.29 14.92 22.33
C VAL A 117 33.08 14.92 20.83
N ASN A 118 32.35 13.98 20.34
CA ASN A 118 32.10 13.76 18.93
C ASN A 118 30.60 13.48 18.69
N ALA A 119 30.17 13.63 17.43
CA ALA A 119 28.81 13.27 17.06
C ALA A 119 28.81 12.75 15.62
N ARG A 120 27.71 12.05 15.27
CA ARG A 120 27.57 11.49 13.94
C ARG A 120 27.29 12.58 12.92
N LEU A 121 27.94 12.49 11.75
CA LEU A 121 27.65 13.34 10.60
C LEU A 121 26.66 12.65 9.67
N VAL A 122 25.64 13.40 9.24
CA VAL A 122 24.68 13.02 8.21
C VAL A 122 24.93 13.89 7.00
N SER A 123 25.39 13.31 5.89
CA SER A 123 25.60 14.03 4.64
C SER A 123 24.29 14.13 3.87
N LEU A 124 23.90 15.33 3.49
CA LEU A 124 22.78 15.64 2.61
C LEU A 124 23.30 15.70 1.17
N ARG A 125 22.77 14.83 0.31
CA ARG A 125 23.22 14.69 -1.08
C ARG A 125 22.17 15.16 -2.07
N ALA A 126 22.62 15.68 -3.22
CA ALA A 126 21.73 16.03 -4.31
C ALA A 126 21.02 14.80 -4.86
N PRO A 127 19.66 14.75 -4.88
CA PRO A 127 18.91 13.65 -5.47
C PRO A 127 18.83 13.73 -6.99
N ILE A 128 18.99 14.95 -7.55
CA ILE A 128 18.94 15.26 -8.98
C ILE A 128 20.14 16.15 -9.37
N ASP A 129 20.42 16.21 -10.68
CA ASP A 129 21.28 17.25 -11.24
C ASP A 129 20.49 18.56 -11.32
N GLY A 130 21.15 19.71 -11.13
CA GLY A 130 20.46 21.00 -11.26
C GLY A 130 21.21 22.15 -10.61
N ARG A 131 20.51 23.28 -10.49
CA ARG A 131 21.02 24.51 -9.85
C ARG A 131 20.32 24.73 -8.53
N ILE A 132 21.06 25.18 -7.55
CA ILE A 132 20.51 25.57 -6.25
C ILE A 132 19.84 26.94 -6.40
N GLU A 133 18.51 26.99 -6.20
CA GLU A 133 17.74 28.25 -6.27
C GLU A 133 17.55 28.87 -4.89
N ASP A 134 16.98 28.08 -3.94
CA ASP A 134 16.79 28.52 -2.57
C ASP A 134 17.85 27.92 -1.67
N PHE A 135 18.42 28.74 -0.82
CA PHE A 135 19.49 28.35 0.07
C PHE A 135 19.27 28.96 1.46
N ALA A 136 18.93 28.15 2.42
CA ALA A 136 18.64 28.57 3.79
C ALA A 136 19.67 28.14 4.85
N PRO A 137 20.69 27.26 4.55
CA PRO A 137 21.56 26.73 5.59
C PRO A 137 22.57 27.80 6.06
N THR A 138 22.64 28.03 7.36
CA THR A 138 23.67 28.83 8.03
C THR A 138 24.50 27.89 8.89
N ILE A 139 25.84 27.96 8.75
CA ILE A 139 26.75 27.15 9.55
C ILE A 139 26.51 27.41 11.05
N GLY A 140 26.40 26.35 11.83
CA GLY A 140 26.15 26.44 13.26
C GLY A 140 24.66 26.57 13.65
N ALA A 141 23.75 26.80 12.69
CA ALA A 141 22.34 26.92 12.99
C ALA A 141 21.72 25.57 13.36
N ALA A 142 20.83 25.57 14.37
CA ALA A 142 20.00 24.42 14.69
C ALA A 142 18.90 24.26 13.64
N THR A 143 18.73 23.04 13.17
CA THR A 143 17.77 22.71 12.11
C THR A 143 16.87 21.58 12.57
N PRO A 144 15.58 21.87 12.82
CA PRO A 144 14.63 20.83 13.19
C PRO A 144 14.34 19.92 12.00
N ARG A 145 13.94 18.69 12.30
CA ARG A 145 13.51 17.72 11.30
C ARG A 145 12.41 18.28 10.40
N GLY A 146 12.54 18.06 9.09
CA GLY A 146 11.58 18.53 8.08
C GLY A 146 11.78 19.99 7.62
N ARG A 147 12.66 20.77 8.24
CA ARG A 147 12.96 22.12 7.77
C ARG A 147 13.62 22.08 6.39
N MET A 148 13.07 22.83 5.45
CA MET A 148 13.66 23.01 4.13
C MET A 148 15.04 23.65 4.25
N MET A 149 16.01 23.04 3.57
CA MET A 149 17.42 23.49 3.56
C MET A 149 17.81 24.06 2.21
N LEU A 150 17.47 23.34 1.15
CA LEU A 150 17.87 23.64 -0.22
C LEU A 150 16.73 23.31 -1.17
N HIS A 151 16.60 24.08 -2.23
CA HIS A 151 15.79 23.76 -3.40
C HIS A 151 16.70 23.67 -4.63
N ILE A 152 16.61 22.53 -5.33
CA ILE A 152 17.37 22.27 -6.55
C ILE A 152 16.39 22.24 -7.72
N SER A 153 16.67 23.06 -8.74
CA SER A 153 15.89 23.10 -9.98
C SER A 153 16.75 22.64 -11.15
N ASN A 154 16.21 21.69 -11.93
CA ASN A 154 16.85 21.20 -13.15
C ASN A 154 16.10 21.70 -14.39
N SER A 155 16.51 22.83 -14.93
CA SER A 155 15.93 23.38 -16.16
C SER A 155 16.23 22.55 -17.42
N ARG A 156 17.17 21.60 -17.34
CA ARG A 156 17.56 20.69 -18.44
C ARG A 156 16.89 19.33 -18.34
N ALA A 157 15.95 19.13 -17.40
CA ALA A 157 15.20 17.88 -17.33
C ALA A 157 14.47 17.62 -18.63
N ASP A 158 14.55 16.38 -19.14
CA ASP A 158 13.91 16.00 -20.40
C ASP A 158 12.39 16.04 -20.26
N ARG A 159 11.78 16.93 -21.02
CA ARG A 159 10.34 17.15 -21.08
C ARG A 159 9.68 16.52 -22.30
N THR A 160 10.46 15.98 -23.22
CA THR A 160 9.98 15.51 -24.53
C THR A 160 8.81 14.54 -24.41
N ARG A 161 8.93 13.57 -23.51
CA ARG A 161 7.89 12.56 -23.28
C ARG A 161 6.59 13.15 -22.73
N LEU A 162 6.70 14.13 -21.84
CA LEU A 162 5.55 14.84 -21.25
C LEU A 162 4.80 15.61 -22.35
N ASP A 163 5.54 16.37 -23.16
CA ASP A 163 4.99 17.19 -24.24
C ASP A 163 4.38 16.31 -25.35
N ASP A 164 4.95 15.12 -25.63
CA ASP A 164 4.38 14.16 -26.55
C ASP A 164 3.04 13.60 -26.06
N LEU A 165 2.97 13.21 -24.80
CA LEU A 165 1.73 12.72 -24.18
C LEU A 165 0.66 13.81 -24.16
N GLN A 166 1.04 15.04 -23.85
CA GLN A 166 0.13 16.17 -23.84
C GLN A 166 -0.48 16.40 -25.23
N ARG A 167 0.35 16.41 -26.27
CA ARG A 167 -0.12 16.54 -27.67
C ARG A 167 -1.05 15.39 -28.09
N MET A 168 -0.75 14.15 -27.65
CA MET A 168 -1.62 13.00 -27.95
C MET A 168 -2.96 13.10 -27.22
N VAL A 169 -3.00 13.61 -25.99
CA VAL A 169 -4.25 13.89 -25.27
C VAL A 169 -5.06 14.94 -26.01
N GLU A 170 -4.47 16.09 -26.34
CA GLU A 170 -5.12 17.19 -27.06
C GLU A 170 -5.67 16.73 -28.42
N GLN A 171 -4.94 15.89 -29.15
CA GLN A 171 -5.39 15.31 -30.42
C GLN A 171 -6.68 14.49 -30.22
N VAL A 172 -6.67 13.51 -29.31
CA VAL A 172 -7.84 12.67 -29.08
C VAL A 172 -9.02 13.47 -28.55
N GLU A 173 -8.77 14.45 -27.67
CA GLU A 173 -9.79 15.38 -27.17
C GLU A 173 -10.43 16.21 -28.29
N SER A 174 -9.65 16.64 -29.27
CA SER A 174 -10.16 17.39 -30.43
C SER A 174 -10.99 16.53 -31.40
N GLU A 175 -10.64 15.25 -31.56
CA GLU A 175 -11.34 14.30 -32.42
C GLU A 175 -12.65 13.77 -31.82
N ARG A 176 -12.69 13.58 -30.52
CA ARG A 176 -13.83 13.00 -29.77
C ARG A 176 -15.18 13.69 -30.05
N PRO A 177 -15.30 15.04 -30.07
CA PRO A 177 -16.56 15.72 -30.31
C PRO A 177 -17.15 15.45 -31.70
N ALA A 178 -16.32 15.20 -32.71
CA ALA A 178 -16.79 14.87 -34.07
C ALA A 178 -17.52 13.53 -34.08
N VAL A 179 -16.96 12.51 -33.41
CA VAL A 179 -17.60 11.19 -33.27
C VAL A 179 -18.88 11.27 -32.46
N ALA A 180 -18.85 12.01 -31.33
CA ALA A 180 -20.02 12.22 -30.50
C ALA A 180 -21.16 12.92 -31.26
N LYS A 181 -20.84 13.94 -32.06
CA LYS A 181 -21.84 14.61 -32.93
C LYS A 181 -22.39 13.67 -34.02
N ARG A 182 -21.53 12.82 -34.62
CA ARG A 182 -21.96 11.81 -35.59
C ARG A 182 -22.94 10.83 -34.93
N LEU A 183 -22.62 10.32 -33.76
CA LEU A 183 -23.51 9.42 -33.02
C LEU A 183 -24.84 10.09 -32.68
N ALA A 184 -24.82 11.32 -32.19
CA ALA A 184 -26.04 12.07 -31.88
C ALA A 184 -26.93 12.25 -33.12
N ARG A 185 -26.33 12.55 -34.27
CA ARG A 185 -27.05 12.68 -35.56
C ARG A 185 -27.64 11.35 -36.02
N LEU A 186 -26.89 10.24 -35.89
CA LEU A 186 -27.41 8.91 -36.23
C LEU A 186 -28.59 8.54 -35.32
N LYS A 187 -28.55 8.83 -34.01
CA LYS A 187 -29.65 8.61 -33.07
C LYS A 187 -30.91 9.41 -33.46
N GLU A 188 -30.74 10.67 -33.86
CA GLU A 188 -31.84 11.51 -34.31
C GLU A 188 -32.48 10.94 -35.58
N LEU A 189 -31.65 10.56 -36.59
CA LEU A 189 -32.14 9.97 -37.81
C LEU A 189 -32.83 8.62 -37.58
N TYR A 190 -32.28 7.79 -36.73
CA TYR A 190 -32.89 6.50 -36.34
C TYR A 190 -34.27 6.71 -35.74
N GLU A 191 -34.43 7.67 -34.83
CA GLU A 191 -35.71 7.96 -34.20
C GLU A 191 -36.74 8.46 -35.26
N GLN A 192 -36.32 9.34 -36.16
CA GLN A 192 -37.20 9.85 -37.25
C GLN A 192 -37.67 8.70 -38.15
N VAL A 193 -36.72 7.82 -38.60
CA VAL A 193 -37.03 6.69 -39.48
C VAL A 193 -37.89 5.64 -38.74
N SER A 194 -37.63 5.41 -37.47
CA SER A 194 -38.40 4.49 -36.60
C SER A 194 -39.83 4.99 -36.42
N GLN A 195 -40.05 6.31 -36.25
CA GLN A 195 -41.40 6.92 -36.19
C GLN A 195 -42.09 6.75 -37.54
N GLN A 196 -41.41 6.96 -38.63
CA GLN A 196 -41.97 6.72 -39.99
C GLN A 196 -42.37 5.26 -40.20
N ALA A 197 -41.53 4.31 -39.77
CA ALA A 197 -41.84 2.87 -39.83
C ALA A 197 -43.05 2.50 -38.99
N ARG A 198 -43.19 3.05 -37.79
CA ARG A 198 -44.38 2.86 -36.95
C ARG A 198 -45.64 3.47 -37.58
N ALA A 199 -45.52 4.68 -38.13
CA ALA A 199 -46.63 5.31 -38.83
C ALA A 199 -47.07 4.50 -40.02
N PHE A 200 -46.13 3.94 -40.81
CA PHE A 200 -46.47 3.07 -41.91
C PHE A 200 -47.20 1.79 -41.43
N GLN A 201 -46.73 1.14 -40.38
CA GLN A 201 -47.37 -0.04 -39.81
C GLN A 201 -48.83 0.28 -39.40
N VAL A 202 -49.04 1.36 -38.64
CA VAL A 202 -50.36 1.79 -38.24
C VAL A 202 -51.26 2.07 -39.44
N GLY A 203 -50.74 2.75 -40.47
CA GLY A 203 -51.46 2.99 -41.73
C GLY A 203 -51.87 1.70 -42.41
N ARG A 204 -50.92 0.71 -42.52
CA ARG A 204 -51.18 -0.59 -43.15
C ARG A 204 -52.23 -1.42 -42.37
N ILE A 205 -52.20 -1.41 -41.06
CA ILE A 205 -53.19 -2.09 -40.22
C ILE A 205 -54.60 -1.51 -40.53
N ARG A 206 -54.73 -0.16 -40.54
CA ARG A 206 -56.00 0.48 -40.85
C ARG A 206 -56.51 0.15 -42.26
N GLU A 207 -55.64 0.19 -43.25
CA GLU A 207 -55.99 -0.20 -44.63
C GLU A 207 -56.53 -1.65 -44.69
N LEU A 208 -55.86 -2.61 -44.00
CA LEU A 208 -56.28 -4.00 -43.96
C LEU A 208 -57.60 -4.18 -43.17
N GLU A 209 -57.80 -3.41 -42.07
CA GLU A 209 -59.06 -3.41 -41.32
C GLU A 209 -60.25 -2.91 -42.17
N GLU A 210 -60.07 -1.82 -42.94
CA GLU A 210 -61.10 -1.33 -43.86
C GLU A 210 -61.35 -2.33 -45.00
N ARG A 211 -60.32 -2.93 -45.58
CA ARG A 211 -60.42 -3.98 -46.60
C ARG A 211 -61.19 -5.20 -46.08
N MET A 212 -60.94 -5.62 -44.84
CA MET A 212 -61.70 -6.70 -44.20
C MET A 212 -63.18 -6.33 -44.04
N MET A 213 -63.50 -5.09 -43.62
CA MET A 213 -64.87 -4.60 -43.52
C MET A 213 -65.62 -4.66 -44.86
N ASP A 214 -64.91 -4.21 -45.97
CA ASP A 214 -65.44 -4.28 -47.31
C ASP A 214 -65.72 -5.76 -47.76
N LEU A 215 -64.74 -6.66 -47.52
CA LEU A 215 -64.89 -8.09 -47.84
C LEU A 215 -66.03 -8.70 -47.03
N LYS A 216 -66.20 -8.36 -45.77
CA LYS A 216 -67.35 -8.86 -44.96
C LYS A 216 -68.70 -8.34 -45.48
N ALA A 217 -68.78 -7.11 -45.93
CA ALA A 217 -69.98 -6.57 -46.56
C ALA A 217 -70.30 -7.30 -47.88
N GLN A 218 -69.27 -7.56 -48.72
CA GLN A 218 -69.39 -8.31 -49.95
C GLN A 218 -69.83 -9.75 -49.68
N LEU A 219 -69.27 -10.43 -48.66
CA LEU A 219 -69.64 -11.74 -48.23
C LEU A 219 -71.12 -11.79 -47.84
N SER A 220 -71.58 -10.89 -46.98
CA SER A 220 -72.99 -10.80 -46.60
C SER A 220 -73.94 -10.63 -47.80
N ALA A 221 -73.56 -9.80 -48.80
CA ALA A 221 -74.33 -9.66 -50.04
C ALA A 221 -74.36 -10.96 -50.84
N THR A 222 -73.21 -11.68 -50.90
CA THR A 222 -73.11 -12.96 -51.64
C THR A 222 -73.86 -14.08 -50.91
N GLU A 223 -73.89 -14.12 -49.59
CA GLU A 223 -74.67 -15.06 -48.76
C GLU A 223 -76.19 -14.86 -49.00
N ALA A 224 -76.63 -13.60 -49.09
CA ALA A 224 -78.02 -13.30 -49.45
C ALA A 224 -78.37 -13.80 -50.87
N SER A 225 -77.42 -13.58 -51.83
CA SER A 225 -77.59 -14.07 -53.22
C SER A 225 -77.60 -15.61 -53.31
N GLU A 226 -76.70 -16.31 -52.57
CA GLU A 226 -76.73 -17.76 -52.45
C GLU A 226 -78.04 -18.27 -51.88
N THR A 227 -78.54 -17.66 -50.80
CA THR A 227 -79.83 -18.02 -50.17
C THR A 227 -80.96 -17.84 -51.15
N GLU A 228 -80.96 -16.76 -51.94
CA GLU A 228 -81.95 -16.52 -52.98
C GLU A 228 -81.87 -17.62 -54.08
N ALA A 229 -80.66 -17.92 -54.61
CA ALA A 229 -80.44 -18.91 -55.67
C ALA A 229 -80.85 -20.31 -55.20
N VAL A 230 -80.45 -20.71 -53.96
CA VAL A 230 -80.86 -22.00 -53.37
C VAL A 230 -82.38 -22.10 -53.20
N SER A 231 -83.04 -21.00 -52.74
CA SER A 231 -84.47 -20.94 -52.60
C SER A 231 -85.17 -20.98 -53.94
N ALA A 232 -84.64 -20.35 -54.98
CA ALA A 232 -85.14 -20.41 -56.36
C ALA A 232 -84.98 -21.81 -56.92
N LEU A 233 -83.84 -22.48 -56.69
CA LEU A 233 -83.65 -23.87 -57.09
C LEU A 233 -84.64 -24.79 -56.41
N ALA A 234 -84.86 -24.65 -55.12
CA ALA A 234 -85.83 -25.48 -54.38
C ALA A 234 -87.25 -25.27 -54.93
N ARG A 235 -87.68 -24.03 -55.20
CA ARG A 235 -88.94 -23.74 -55.82
C ARG A 235 -89.05 -24.34 -57.26
N THR A 236 -88.00 -24.17 -58.09
CA THR A 236 -87.96 -24.71 -59.44
C THR A 236 -88.03 -26.21 -59.46
N LYS A 237 -87.31 -26.91 -58.58
CA LYS A 237 -87.37 -28.38 -58.40
C LYS A 237 -88.81 -28.84 -58.01
N SER A 238 -89.45 -28.16 -57.09
CA SER A 238 -90.82 -28.52 -56.66
C SER A 238 -91.82 -28.28 -57.81
N LEU A 239 -91.70 -27.23 -58.57
CA LEU A 239 -92.55 -26.93 -59.72
C LEU A 239 -92.27 -27.93 -60.85
N ALA A 240 -91.04 -28.34 -61.10
CA ALA A 240 -90.69 -29.37 -62.05
C ALA A 240 -91.25 -30.76 -61.69
N ALA A 241 -91.23 -31.15 -60.38
CA ALA A 241 -91.86 -32.36 -59.91
C ALA A 241 -93.38 -32.37 -60.07
N SER A 242 -94.00 -31.16 -60.12
CA SER A 242 -95.42 -30.94 -60.36
C SER A 242 -95.77 -30.80 -61.90
N GLY A 243 -94.76 -30.83 -62.77
CA GLY A 243 -94.91 -30.73 -64.20
C GLY A 243 -95.00 -29.33 -64.78
N TYR A 244 -94.85 -28.23 -63.91
CA TYR A 244 -95.02 -26.85 -64.35
C TYR A 244 -93.66 -26.21 -64.80
N GLN A 245 -92.55 -26.91 -64.73
CA GLN A 245 -91.28 -26.34 -65.17
C GLN A 245 -90.53 -27.37 -66.02
N THR A 246 -89.60 -26.86 -66.88
CA THR A 246 -88.79 -27.70 -67.79
C THR A 246 -87.52 -28.18 -67.10
N PRO A 247 -86.95 -29.38 -67.50
CA PRO A 247 -85.69 -29.85 -66.93
C PRO A 247 -84.54 -28.82 -67.18
N VAL A 248 -84.55 -28.11 -68.25
CA VAL A 248 -83.54 -27.07 -68.56
C VAL A 248 -83.63 -25.90 -67.56
N ALA A 249 -84.83 -25.57 -67.06
CA ALA A 249 -84.96 -24.52 -66.00
C ALA A 249 -84.34 -25.00 -64.66
N VAL A 250 -84.51 -26.26 -64.33
CA VAL A 250 -83.90 -26.85 -63.17
C VAL A 250 -82.34 -26.84 -63.24
N GLU A 251 -81.83 -27.31 -64.46
CA GLU A 251 -80.34 -27.26 -64.65
C GLU A 251 -79.79 -25.85 -64.63
N ARG A 252 -80.54 -24.83 -65.10
CA ARG A 252 -80.12 -23.41 -65.01
C ARG A 252 -80.10 -22.98 -63.51
N ALA A 253 -81.15 -23.26 -62.76
CA ALA A 253 -81.21 -22.92 -61.33
C ALA A 253 -80.13 -23.68 -60.50
N GLU A 254 -79.78 -24.93 -60.89
CA GLU A 254 -78.69 -25.67 -60.24
C GLU A 254 -77.34 -25.01 -60.57
N ARG A 255 -77.08 -24.59 -61.78
CA ARG A 255 -75.86 -23.86 -62.15
C ARG A 255 -75.79 -22.53 -61.36
N ASP A 256 -76.90 -21.76 -61.31
CA ASP A 256 -76.92 -20.47 -60.68
C ASP A 256 -76.68 -20.62 -59.16
N ALA A 257 -77.30 -21.61 -58.50
CA ALA A 257 -77.04 -21.93 -57.10
C ALA A 257 -75.58 -22.35 -56.83
N LYS A 258 -75.02 -23.19 -57.73
CA LYS A 258 -73.64 -23.61 -57.63
C LYS A 258 -72.66 -22.45 -57.82
N VAL A 259 -72.91 -21.55 -58.79
CA VAL A 259 -72.11 -20.37 -59.03
C VAL A 259 -72.17 -19.42 -57.81
N ALA A 260 -73.35 -19.20 -57.22
CA ALA A 260 -73.48 -18.40 -56.00
C ALA A 260 -72.69 -19.01 -54.84
N SER A 261 -72.78 -20.32 -54.64
CA SER A 261 -72.05 -21.02 -53.58
C SER A 261 -70.50 -20.94 -53.78
N GLU A 262 -70.01 -21.11 -54.99
CA GLU A 262 -68.59 -20.99 -55.25
C GLU A 262 -68.06 -19.56 -55.13
N ASN A 263 -68.91 -18.55 -55.48
CA ASN A 263 -68.61 -17.14 -55.25
C ASN A 263 -68.45 -16.82 -53.73
N GLN A 264 -69.39 -17.32 -52.89
CA GLN A 264 -69.31 -17.18 -51.46
C GLN A 264 -68.03 -17.82 -50.89
N LYS A 265 -67.66 -19.04 -51.31
CA LYS A 265 -66.44 -19.71 -50.90
C LYS A 265 -65.20 -18.89 -51.31
N SER A 266 -65.21 -18.35 -52.53
CA SER A 266 -64.11 -17.52 -53.01
C SER A 266 -63.91 -16.27 -52.11
N LEU A 267 -64.99 -15.61 -51.75
CA LEU A 267 -64.92 -14.43 -50.86
C LEU A 267 -64.46 -14.81 -49.44
N ASN A 268 -64.91 -15.98 -48.91
CA ASN A 268 -64.46 -16.47 -47.61
C ASN A 268 -62.93 -16.70 -47.62
N HIS A 269 -62.38 -17.29 -48.71
CA HIS A 269 -60.94 -17.47 -48.85
C HIS A 269 -60.19 -16.14 -48.93
N ARG A 270 -60.77 -15.15 -49.60
CA ARG A 270 -60.19 -13.79 -49.67
C ARG A 270 -60.20 -13.09 -48.29
N LEU A 271 -61.29 -13.24 -47.54
CA LEU A 271 -61.43 -12.72 -46.20
C LEU A 271 -60.38 -13.35 -45.28
N PHE A 272 -60.27 -14.67 -45.30
CA PHE A 272 -59.24 -15.40 -44.51
C PHE A 272 -57.82 -14.95 -44.86
N ALA A 273 -57.50 -14.79 -46.16
CA ALA A 273 -56.20 -14.29 -46.61
C ALA A 273 -55.91 -12.88 -46.04
N SER A 274 -56.91 -11.96 -46.12
CA SER A 274 -56.79 -10.61 -45.57
C SER A 274 -56.66 -10.62 -44.01
N GLU A 275 -57.28 -11.59 -43.35
CA GLU A 275 -57.16 -11.74 -41.89
C GLU A 275 -55.73 -12.17 -41.49
N VAL A 276 -55.14 -13.11 -42.23
CA VAL A 276 -53.73 -13.54 -42.05
C VAL A 276 -52.78 -12.36 -42.32
N GLU A 277 -53.02 -11.54 -43.38
CA GLU A 277 -52.22 -10.36 -43.65
C GLU A 277 -52.33 -9.32 -42.49
N LEU A 278 -53.53 -9.09 -41.96
CA LEU A 278 -53.75 -8.17 -40.87
C LEU A 278 -53.03 -8.64 -39.59
N GLU A 279 -53.12 -9.90 -39.29
CA GLU A 279 -52.46 -10.49 -38.10
C GLU A 279 -50.94 -10.40 -38.24
N ALA A 280 -50.39 -10.66 -39.38
CA ALA A 280 -48.96 -10.47 -39.68
C ALA A 280 -48.56 -9.00 -39.56
N ALA A 281 -49.35 -8.07 -40.12
CA ALA A 281 -49.06 -6.62 -39.98
C ALA A 281 -49.08 -6.15 -38.55
N ARG A 282 -50.00 -6.68 -37.72
CA ARG A 282 -50.05 -6.39 -36.25
C ARG A 282 -48.78 -6.87 -35.53
N ARG A 283 -48.21 -7.99 -35.92
CA ARG A 283 -46.92 -8.46 -35.42
C ARG A 283 -45.73 -7.73 -36.02
N GLY A 284 -45.91 -6.83 -36.96
CA GLY A 284 -44.85 -6.15 -37.67
C GLY A 284 -44.19 -7.01 -38.77
N GLU A 285 -44.82 -8.10 -39.13
CA GLU A 285 -44.44 -8.97 -40.24
C GLU A 285 -45.18 -8.53 -41.52
N TYR A 286 -44.49 -8.48 -42.61
CA TYR A 286 -45.08 -8.09 -43.90
C TYR A 286 -45.09 -9.31 -44.80
N VAL A 287 -46.31 -9.80 -45.08
CA VAL A 287 -46.57 -10.93 -45.96
C VAL A 287 -47.03 -10.37 -47.33
N GLY A 288 -46.30 -10.57 -48.36
CA GLY A 288 -46.61 -10.13 -49.72
C GLY A 288 -46.02 -11.03 -50.78
N ASP A 289 -46.33 -10.78 -52.02
CA ASP A 289 -45.91 -11.60 -53.16
C ASP A 289 -44.47 -11.29 -53.64
N SER A 290 -43.78 -10.35 -53.00
CA SER A 290 -42.46 -9.89 -53.41
C SER A 290 -41.39 -10.22 -52.33
N TYR A 291 -40.23 -10.62 -52.83
CA TYR A 291 -39.05 -10.91 -51.94
C TYR A 291 -38.65 -9.73 -51.07
N ASN A 292 -39.12 -8.52 -51.31
CA ASN A 292 -38.70 -7.29 -50.68
C ASN A 292 -39.86 -6.48 -50.06
N ASP A 293 -40.89 -7.15 -49.57
CA ASP A 293 -42.09 -6.53 -48.98
C ASP A 293 -41.87 -5.77 -47.68
N ARG A 294 -40.68 -5.91 -47.08
CA ARG A 294 -40.33 -5.16 -45.88
C ARG A 294 -40.20 -3.67 -46.18
N PRO A 295 -40.89 -2.79 -45.43
CA PRO A 295 -40.80 -1.35 -45.67
C PRO A 295 -39.37 -0.82 -45.69
N SER A 296 -39.06 0.06 -46.62
CA SER A 296 -37.73 0.68 -46.72
C SER A 296 -37.33 1.43 -45.47
N SER A 297 -38.29 2.00 -44.73
CA SER A 297 -38.04 2.63 -43.44
C SER A 297 -37.52 1.67 -42.40
N LEU A 298 -37.99 0.41 -42.32
CA LEU A 298 -37.44 -0.60 -41.41
C LEU A 298 -36.04 -1.03 -41.82
N GLN A 299 -35.78 -1.19 -43.14
CA GLN A 299 -34.45 -1.51 -43.65
C GLN A 299 -33.45 -0.39 -43.33
N HIS A 300 -33.86 0.88 -43.51
CA HIS A 300 -33.04 2.01 -43.13
C HIS A 300 -32.84 2.12 -41.59
N ALA A 301 -33.84 1.80 -40.79
CA ALA A 301 -33.67 1.78 -39.33
C ALA A 301 -32.63 0.75 -38.91
N ASP A 302 -32.64 -0.46 -39.52
CA ASP A 302 -31.64 -1.49 -39.22
C ASP A 302 -30.22 -1.03 -39.61
N ASP A 303 -30.05 -0.46 -40.82
CA ASP A 303 -28.75 0.08 -41.26
C ASP A 303 -28.24 1.18 -40.32
N LEU A 304 -29.14 2.10 -39.91
CA LEU A 304 -28.79 3.14 -38.93
C LEU A 304 -28.42 2.55 -37.57
N SER A 305 -29.11 1.49 -37.12
CA SER A 305 -28.81 0.83 -35.85
C SER A 305 -27.38 0.25 -35.85
N VAL A 306 -26.97 -0.40 -36.94
CA VAL A 306 -25.60 -0.92 -37.12
C VAL A 306 -24.58 0.22 -37.06
N ARG A 307 -24.83 1.30 -37.81
CA ARG A 307 -23.93 2.48 -37.82
C ARG A 307 -23.86 3.18 -36.46
N MET A 308 -24.96 3.15 -35.68
CA MET A 308 -24.95 3.67 -34.32
C MET A 308 -24.05 2.85 -33.38
N VAL A 309 -24.15 1.51 -33.46
CA VAL A 309 -23.28 0.61 -32.69
C VAL A 309 -21.82 0.84 -33.04
N GLU A 310 -21.51 0.97 -34.34
CA GLU A 310 -20.14 1.26 -34.79
C GLU A 310 -19.63 2.62 -34.26
N ALA A 311 -20.47 3.67 -34.32
CA ALA A 311 -20.09 4.98 -33.79
C ALA A 311 -19.97 5.00 -32.26
N GLU A 312 -20.79 4.23 -31.56
CA GLU A 312 -20.71 4.03 -30.12
C GLU A 312 -19.41 3.31 -29.71
N ALA A 313 -19.08 2.25 -30.42
CA ALA A 313 -17.80 1.52 -30.22
C ALA A 313 -16.59 2.41 -30.51
N GLU A 314 -16.66 3.23 -31.57
CA GLU A 314 -15.60 4.18 -31.91
C GLU A 314 -15.45 5.24 -30.80
N LEU A 315 -16.55 5.79 -30.26
CA LEU A 315 -16.53 6.77 -29.18
C LEU A 315 -15.93 6.15 -27.89
N SER A 316 -16.40 4.95 -27.53
CA SER A 316 -15.89 4.21 -26.38
C SER A 316 -14.39 3.95 -26.48
N SER A 317 -13.92 3.53 -27.64
CA SER A 317 -12.49 3.30 -27.90
C SER A 317 -11.65 4.57 -27.74
N ARG A 318 -12.19 5.75 -28.17
CA ARG A 318 -11.53 7.04 -27.96
C ARG A 318 -11.52 7.45 -26.50
N ASP A 319 -12.62 7.23 -25.78
CA ASP A 319 -12.73 7.52 -24.35
C ASP A 319 -11.74 6.67 -23.52
N GLU A 320 -11.64 5.39 -23.83
CA GLU A 320 -10.65 4.51 -23.18
C GLU A 320 -9.21 4.93 -23.53
N ARG A 321 -8.95 5.29 -24.78
CA ARG A 321 -7.63 5.78 -25.18
C ARG A 321 -7.28 7.07 -24.45
N LEU A 322 -8.24 7.98 -24.33
CA LEU A 322 -8.07 9.24 -23.60
C LEU A 322 -7.77 8.99 -22.11
N ALA A 323 -8.51 8.09 -21.49
CA ALA A 323 -8.28 7.71 -20.09
C ALA A 323 -6.86 7.16 -19.88
N ARG A 324 -6.41 6.25 -20.76
CA ARG A 324 -5.04 5.71 -20.71
C ARG A 324 -3.97 6.79 -20.91
N LEU A 325 -4.17 7.68 -21.86
CA LEU A 325 -3.22 8.77 -22.14
C LEU A 325 -3.15 9.77 -20.98
N ARG A 326 -4.29 10.11 -20.37
CA ARG A 326 -4.31 11.00 -19.19
C ARG A 326 -3.59 10.38 -18.00
N SER A 327 -3.82 9.11 -17.72
CA SER A 327 -3.11 8.40 -16.66
C SER A 327 -1.60 8.34 -16.91
N ALA A 328 -1.19 8.10 -18.17
CA ALA A 328 0.22 8.15 -18.55
C ALA A 328 0.81 9.56 -18.42
N LEU A 329 0.03 10.60 -18.78
CA LEU A 329 0.42 12.00 -18.64
C LEU A 329 0.63 12.38 -17.17
N GLU A 330 -0.27 12.00 -16.29
CA GLU A 330 -0.16 12.23 -14.83
C GLU A 330 1.10 11.56 -14.27
N THR A 331 1.33 10.30 -14.65
CA THR A 331 2.53 9.55 -14.22
C THR A 331 3.82 10.22 -14.69
N GLU A 332 3.85 10.65 -15.94
CA GLU A 332 5.03 11.32 -16.51
C GLU A 332 5.21 12.74 -15.95
N ALA A 333 4.12 13.45 -15.65
CA ALA A 333 4.17 14.76 -14.99
C ALA A 333 4.76 14.65 -13.57
N ALA A 334 4.34 13.63 -12.81
CA ALA A 334 4.92 13.36 -11.48
C ALA A 334 6.42 13.04 -11.60
N ARG A 335 6.79 12.17 -12.53
CA ARG A 335 8.19 11.82 -12.80
C ARG A 335 9.03 13.02 -13.22
N TYR A 336 8.50 13.85 -14.12
CA TYR A 336 9.16 15.08 -14.53
C TYR A 336 9.34 16.04 -13.36
N SER A 337 8.32 16.18 -12.51
CA SER A 337 8.39 16.99 -11.30
C SER A 337 9.53 16.53 -10.36
N GLU A 338 9.67 15.21 -10.17
CA GLU A 338 10.75 14.61 -9.36
C GLU A 338 12.15 14.82 -9.97
N LEU A 339 12.24 14.87 -11.30
CA LEU A 339 13.51 15.05 -12.01
C LEU A 339 13.86 16.54 -12.21
N SER A 340 12.86 17.41 -12.23
CA SER A 340 13.05 18.86 -12.46
C SER A 340 13.20 19.65 -11.17
N ASN A 341 12.61 19.20 -10.08
CA ASN A 341 12.62 19.92 -8.81
C ASN A 341 12.87 18.98 -7.63
N ALA A 342 13.76 19.37 -6.74
CA ALA A 342 13.99 18.63 -5.50
C ALA A 342 14.13 19.60 -4.33
N VAL A 343 13.29 19.39 -3.32
CA VAL A 343 13.37 20.10 -2.05
C VAL A 343 14.09 19.19 -1.05
N LEU A 344 15.22 19.64 -0.55
CA LEU A 344 15.96 18.94 0.48
C LEU A 344 15.61 19.51 1.84
N SER A 345 15.14 18.65 2.72
CA SER A 345 14.85 18.98 4.11
C SER A 345 15.74 18.18 5.06
N SER A 346 15.93 18.70 6.27
CA SER A 346 16.67 17.98 7.30
C SER A 346 15.94 16.66 7.68
N PRO A 347 16.59 15.50 7.60
CA PRO A 347 15.98 14.22 7.98
C PRO A 347 15.88 14.02 9.49
N ILE A 348 16.63 14.80 10.27
CA ILE A 348 16.76 14.72 11.73
C ILE A 348 16.79 16.10 12.36
N ASP A 349 16.63 16.17 13.68
CA ASP A 349 16.98 17.37 14.45
C ASP A 349 18.50 17.46 14.53
N ALA A 350 19.08 18.46 13.87
CA ALA A 350 20.52 18.55 13.69
C ALA A 350 21.02 19.99 13.75
N GLN A 351 22.34 20.15 13.78
CA GLN A 351 23.01 21.41 13.58
C GLN A 351 23.77 21.38 12.25
N VAL A 352 23.75 22.48 11.49
CA VAL A 352 24.51 22.58 10.25
C VAL A 352 26.01 22.64 10.61
N TRP A 353 26.74 21.57 10.23
CA TRP A 353 28.19 21.49 10.50
C TRP A 353 29.03 22.12 9.41
N GLU A 354 28.73 21.77 8.17
CA GLU A 354 29.50 22.23 7.02
C GLU A 354 28.57 22.42 5.82
N VAL A 355 28.82 23.48 5.07
CA VAL A 355 28.12 23.79 3.82
C VAL A 355 29.15 23.67 2.70
N LEU A 356 28.89 22.78 1.75
CA LEU A 356 29.83 22.42 0.68
C LEU A 356 29.49 23.07 -0.66
N VAL A 357 28.36 23.81 -0.73
CA VAL A 357 27.86 24.42 -1.96
C VAL A 357 27.36 25.82 -1.72
N SER A 358 27.25 26.59 -2.80
CA SER A 358 26.86 28.00 -2.78
C SER A 358 25.51 28.19 -3.49
N PRO A 359 24.76 29.28 -3.15
CA PRO A 359 23.55 29.65 -3.90
C PRO A 359 23.88 29.87 -5.39
N GLY A 360 23.06 29.34 -6.29
CA GLY A 360 23.24 29.43 -7.74
C GLY A 360 24.25 28.45 -8.34
N GLU A 361 24.88 27.62 -7.54
CA GLU A 361 25.83 26.59 -8.00
C GLU A 361 25.10 25.44 -8.71
N GLU A 362 25.72 24.90 -9.78
CA GLU A 362 25.26 23.67 -10.43
C GLU A 362 25.82 22.45 -9.70
N VAL A 363 24.92 21.54 -9.31
CA VAL A 363 25.24 20.32 -8.56
C VAL A 363 24.88 19.07 -9.36
N ARG A 364 25.58 17.97 -9.08
CA ARG A 364 25.31 16.68 -9.71
C ARG A 364 24.64 15.73 -8.74
N LYS A 365 23.82 14.85 -9.24
CA LYS A 365 23.21 13.76 -8.46
C LYS A 365 24.26 12.99 -7.66
N GLY A 366 24.01 12.83 -6.37
CA GLY A 366 24.92 12.16 -5.44
C GLY A 366 26.01 13.04 -4.86
N GLN A 367 26.17 14.31 -5.29
CA GLN A 367 27.13 15.26 -4.72
C GLN A 367 26.74 15.61 -3.28
N ASP A 368 27.72 15.62 -2.37
CA ASP A 368 27.52 16.09 -0.99
C ASP A 368 27.29 17.60 -0.99
N LEU A 369 26.20 18.04 -0.37
CA LEU A 369 25.79 19.46 -0.33
C LEU A 369 26.01 20.08 1.04
N LEU A 370 25.59 19.34 2.06
CA LEU A 370 25.64 19.75 3.46
C LEU A 370 26.05 18.59 4.33
N ARG A 371 26.70 18.89 5.44
CA ARG A 371 26.91 17.95 6.53
C ARG A 371 26.18 18.44 7.77
N LEU A 372 25.32 17.62 8.30
CA LEU A 372 24.53 17.87 9.49
C LEU A 372 25.08 17.09 10.66
N LEU A 373 25.15 17.71 11.81
CA LEU A 373 25.63 17.13 13.04
C LEU A 373 24.43 16.62 13.86
N ASP A 374 24.39 15.30 14.07
CA ASP A 374 23.37 14.65 14.91
C ASP A 374 23.78 14.71 16.38
N CYS A 375 23.24 15.69 17.10
CA CYS A 375 23.52 15.86 18.53
C CYS A 375 22.86 14.80 19.39
N SER A 376 21.79 14.14 18.94
CA SER A 376 21.13 13.07 19.70
C SER A 376 22.02 11.84 19.86
N GLY A 377 22.95 11.64 18.93
CA GLY A 377 23.95 10.59 18.93
C GLY A 377 25.32 11.04 19.45
N ALA A 378 25.41 12.09 20.28
CA ALA A 378 26.67 12.55 20.82
C ALA A 378 27.36 11.45 21.65
N LEU A 379 28.66 11.28 21.39
CA LEU A 379 29.51 10.29 22.03
C LEU A 379 30.90 10.88 22.31
N VAL A 380 31.62 10.25 23.20
CA VAL A 380 33.00 10.62 23.51
C VAL A 380 33.92 9.60 22.86
N THR A 381 34.75 10.06 21.94
CA THR A 381 35.82 9.25 21.36
C THR A 381 37.05 9.35 22.25
N VAL A 382 37.54 8.22 22.72
CA VAL A 382 38.61 8.13 23.69
C VAL A 382 39.76 7.36 23.09
N THR A 383 40.97 7.86 23.25
CA THR A 383 42.18 7.15 22.91
C THR A 383 42.80 6.55 24.17
N VAL A 384 43.05 5.29 24.15
CA VAL A 384 43.65 4.54 25.28
C VAL A 384 44.86 3.72 24.84
N ARG A 385 45.72 3.40 25.80
CA ARG A 385 46.85 2.47 25.60
C ARG A 385 46.31 1.03 25.50
N GLU A 386 47.04 0.16 24.86
CA GLU A 386 46.70 -1.26 24.71
C GLU A 386 46.44 -1.95 26.05
N SER A 387 47.27 -1.65 27.06
CA SER A 387 47.13 -2.22 28.40
C SER A 387 45.78 -1.91 29.06
N VAL A 388 45.21 -0.73 28.80
CA VAL A 388 43.89 -0.32 29.27
C VAL A 388 42.81 -0.94 28.41
N PHE A 389 43.00 -0.95 27.08
CA PHE A 389 42.05 -1.53 26.13
C PHE A 389 41.73 -3.01 26.44
N ASN A 390 42.77 -3.80 26.75
CA ASN A 390 42.62 -5.23 27.05
C ASN A 390 41.87 -5.52 28.36
N GLN A 391 41.69 -4.52 29.23
CA GLN A 391 41.02 -4.66 30.49
C GLN A 391 39.55 -4.20 30.44
N LEU A 392 39.16 -3.46 29.41
CA LEU A 392 37.85 -2.92 29.22
C LEU A 392 36.97 -3.83 28.38
N ARG A 393 35.64 -3.72 28.58
CA ARG A 393 34.63 -4.44 27.83
C ARG A 393 33.52 -3.49 27.40
N ILE A 394 32.85 -3.85 26.32
CA ILE A 394 31.63 -3.16 25.89
C ILE A 394 30.59 -3.33 27.01
N GLY A 395 29.97 -2.21 27.42
CA GLY A 395 29.04 -2.17 28.55
C GLY A 395 29.65 -1.67 29.86
N ASP A 396 30.99 -1.55 29.97
CA ASP A 396 31.60 -1.00 31.16
C ASP A 396 31.26 0.48 31.39
N HIS A 397 31.17 0.88 32.64
CA HIS A 397 30.88 2.27 33.03
C HIS A 397 32.12 3.14 32.89
N ALA A 398 31.89 4.33 32.36
CA ALA A 398 32.91 5.35 32.21
C ALA A 398 32.39 6.70 32.66
N GLN A 399 33.25 7.55 33.21
CA GLN A 399 32.91 8.90 33.62
C GLN A 399 33.74 9.89 32.79
N PHE A 400 33.06 10.71 31.97
CA PHE A 400 33.68 11.77 31.18
C PHE A 400 33.71 13.09 31.98
N ARG A 401 34.81 13.80 31.92
CA ARG A 401 34.97 15.14 32.50
C ARG A 401 35.58 16.07 31.46
N PHE A 402 34.96 17.22 31.26
CA PHE A 402 35.56 18.25 30.41
C PHE A 402 36.86 18.80 31.02
N ALA A 403 37.81 19.17 30.19
CA ALA A 403 39.01 19.87 30.63
C ALA A 403 38.62 21.20 31.33
N GLY A 404 39.07 21.38 32.58
CA GLY A 404 38.80 22.59 33.37
C GLY A 404 37.44 22.67 34.04
N GLN A 405 36.63 21.59 34.02
CA GLN A 405 35.36 21.51 34.77
C GLN A 405 35.40 20.45 35.87
N SER A 406 34.76 20.71 37.00
CA SER A 406 34.70 19.78 38.13
C SER A 406 33.56 18.76 38.08
N GLY A 407 32.61 18.91 37.13
CA GLY A 407 31.50 18.00 36.91
C GLY A 407 31.90 16.79 36.08
N GLY A 408 31.36 15.60 36.40
CA GLY A 408 31.54 14.38 35.61
C GLY A 408 30.21 13.92 35.03
N TYR A 409 30.24 13.42 33.78
CA TYR A 409 29.12 12.87 33.06
C TYR A 409 29.27 11.35 32.97
N ASN A 410 28.23 10.64 33.38
CA ASN A 410 28.25 9.17 33.32
C ASN A 410 28.00 8.66 31.90
N GLY A 411 28.75 7.65 31.49
CA GLY A 411 28.65 7.03 30.19
C GLY A 411 28.91 5.55 30.25
N THR A 412 28.68 4.91 29.11
CA THR A 412 28.89 3.45 28.90
C THR A 412 29.68 3.21 27.63
N ILE A 413 30.60 2.28 27.65
CA ILE A 413 31.37 1.88 26.48
C ILE A 413 30.43 1.18 25.50
N ILE A 414 30.29 1.74 24.30
CA ILE A 414 29.42 1.19 23.23
C ILE A 414 30.21 0.53 22.12
N ARG A 415 31.46 0.93 21.92
CA ARG A 415 32.30 0.36 20.88
C ARG A 415 33.80 0.45 21.27
N MET A 416 34.52 -0.59 20.89
CA MET A 416 35.96 -0.68 21.03
C MET A 416 36.57 -1.01 19.66
N SER A 417 37.54 -0.24 19.22
CA SER A 417 38.17 -0.35 17.89
C SER A 417 39.69 -0.41 18.03
N GLY A 418 40.30 -1.36 17.35
CA GLY A 418 41.75 -1.45 17.26
C GLY A 418 42.37 -0.31 16.47
N SER A 419 43.67 -0.18 16.49
CA SER A 419 44.42 0.90 15.83
C SER A 419 44.28 0.89 14.28
N ALA A 420 43.95 -0.26 13.68
CA ALA A 420 43.78 -0.44 12.24
C ALA A 420 42.34 -0.30 11.77
N ALA A 421 41.37 0.02 12.64
CA ALA A 421 39.96 0.16 12.25
C ALA A 421 39.78 1.37 11.30
N PRO A 422 38.90 1.25 10.29
CA PRO A 422 38.62 2.35 9.38
C PRO A 422 38.04 3.55 10.12
N PRO A 423 38.18 4.77 9.58
CA PRO A 423 37.66 5.97 10.18
C PRO A 423 36.12 5.89 10.27
N ASP A 424 35.59 6.36 11.39
CA ASP A 424 34.15 6.46 11.61
C ASP A 424 33.58 7.71 10.91
N ASN A 425 32.28 7.70 10.57
CA ASN A 425 31.59 8.86 10.05
C ASN A 425 31.21 9.83 11.19
N LEU A 426 32.23 10.45 11.76
CA LEU A 426 32.13 11.37 12.90
C LEU A 426 32.64 12.76 12.50
N ALA A 427 32.13 13.78 13.18
CA ALA A 427 32.45 15.19 12.92
C ALA A 427 33.96 15.48 13.09
N ILE A 428 34.58 14.88 14.09
CA ILE A 428 36.00 15.02 14.34
C ILE A 428 36.65 13.65 14.16
N GLN A 429 37.57 13.61 13.21
CA GLN A 429 38.47 12.46 13.08
C GLN A 429 39.73 12.75 13.89
N PRO A 430 40.09 11.89 14.83
CA PRO A 430 41.36 12.06 15.57
C PRO A 430 42.51 11.96 14.55
N THR A 431 43.11 13.11 14.28
CA THR A 431 44.28 13.21 13.41
C THR A 431 45.49 12.62 14.10
N GLY A 432 46.13 11.66 13.44
CA GLY A 432 47.52 11.29 13.71
C GLY A 432 47.73 10.71 15.08
N LEU A 433 47.07 9.60 15.36
CA LEU A 433 47.51 8.77 16.45
C LEU A 433 48.87 8.22 16.12
N SER A 434 49.86 8.61 16.92
CA SER A 434 51.08 7.85 17.08
C SER A 434 50.74 6.37 17.09
N SER A 435 51.38 5.60 16.23
CA SER A 435 51.24 4.17 16.07
C SER A 435 51.02 3.46 17.40
N GLY A 436 49.81 2.95 17.65
CA GLY A 436 49.46 2.17 18.82
C GLY A 436 48.28 2.63 19.68
N GLY A 437 47.55 3.66 19.29
CA GLY A 437 46.36 4.09 20.05
C GLY A 437 45.09 3.28 19.71
N TYR A 438 44.46 2.71 20.72
CA TYR A 438 43.17 2.03 20.60
C TYR A 438 42.05 3.03 20.84
N ARG A 439 40.97 2.96 20.05
CA ARG A 439 39.85 3.88 20.15
C ARG A 439 38.66 3.23 20.86
N ILE A 440 38.06 3.96 21.77
CA ILE A 440 36.86 3.55 22.49
C ILE A 440 35.79 4.65 22.28
N ALA A 441 34.58 4.25 21.93
CA ALA A 441 33.45 5.14 21.90
C ALA A 441 32.60 4.94 23.16
N VAL A 442 32.40 6.01 23.91
CA VAL A 442 31.58 6.06 25.13
C VAL A 442 30.34 6.85 24.85
N SER A 443 29.17 6.24 25.04
CA SER A 443 27.88 6.94 24.99
C SER A 443 27.67 7.70 26.31
N VAL A 444 27.41 8.99 26.20
CA VAL A 444 27.14 9.86 27.35
C VAL A 444 25.82 10.58 27.10
N PRO A 445 24.69 10.04 27.56
CA PRO A 445 23.34 10.55 27.26
C PRO A 445 23.14 12.03 27.66
N ASP A 446 23.75 12.44 28.73
CA ASP A 446 23.63 13.82 29.25
C ASP A 446 24.24 14.88 28.30
N LEU A 447 25.14 14.50 27.42
CA LEU A 447 25.69 15.41 26.39
C LEU A 447 24.71 15.66 25.26
N ALA A 448 23.79 14.70 24.98
CA ALA A 448 22.78 14.82 23.94
C ALA A 448 21.71 15.89 24.26
N SER A 449 21.52 16.19 25.53
CA SER A 449 20.50 17.15 26.00
C SER A 449 20.95 18.62 25.92
N SER A 450 22.23 18.87 25.65
CA SER A 450 22.74 20.23 25.52
C SER A 450 22.47 20.81 24.14
N ALA A 451 21.93 22.02 24.05
CA ALA A 451 21.62 22.73 22.79
C ALA A 451 22.84 22.88 21.85
N GLN A 452 24.03 22.75 22.38
CA GLN A 452 25.30 22.66 21.67
C GLN A 452 25.95 21.36 22.09
N CYS A 453 25.98 20.33 21.24
CA CYS A 453 26.55 19.02 21.55
C CYS A 453 27.98 19.06 22.12
N GLY A 454 28.59 20.22 22.22
CA GLY A 454 29.96 20.39 22.71
C GLY A 454 31.00 19.62 21.88
N VAL A 455 30.66 19.30 20.62
CA VAL A 455 31.55 18.59 19.71
C VAL A 455 32.86 19.35 19.54
N GLY A 456 33.98 18.65 19.62
CA GLY A 456 35.34 19.25 19.58
C GLY A 456 35.88 19.60 20.96
N ARG A 457 35.06 19.63 22.01
CA ARG A 457 35.60 19.85 23.35
C ARG A 457 36.37 18.63 23.84
N THR A 458 37.49 18.88 24.44
CA THR A 458 38.37 17.83 25.00
C THR A 458 38.09 17.57 26.46
N GLY A 459 38.45 16.42 26.93
CA GLY A 459 38.31 16.01 28.33
C GLY A 459 39.10 14.75 28.65
N MET A 460 38.82 14.18 29.81
CA MET A 460 39.35 12.90 30.22
C MET A 460 38.22 11.95 30.58
N VAL A 461 38.42 10.68 30.26
CA VAL A 461 37.51 9.61 30.69
C VAL A 461 38.19 8.73 31.72
N VAL A 462 37.49 8.53 32.82
CA VAL A 462 37.89 7.58 33.84
C VAL A 462 37.04 6.33 33.71
N PHE A 463 37.68 5.19 33.53
CA PHE A 463 37.00 3.91 33.38
C PHE A 463 37.00 3.22 34.74
N ASN A 464 35.81 2.85 35.20
CA ASN A 464 35.65 1.96 36.32
C ASN A 464 35.61 0.53 35.77
N ALA A 465 36.80 -0.11 35.68
CA ALA A 465 36.83 -1.50 35.32
C ALA A 465 35.99 -2.28 36.34
N SER A 466 34.95 -2.95 35.86
CA SER A 466 34.23 -3.91 36.66
C SER A 466 35.24 -4.93 37.15
N ALA A 467 35.54 -4.96 38.44
CA ALA A 467 36.51 -5.89 38.99
C ALA A 467 36.16 -7.29 38.49
N PRO A 468 37.14 -8.06 37.94
CA PRO A 468 36.86 -9.40 37.47
C PRO A 468 36.20 -10.15 38.61
N SER A 469 34.98 -10.57 38.42
CA SER A 469 34.21 -11.38 39.37
C SER A 469 34.86 -12.77 39.48
N GLY A 470 35.99 -12.87 40.17
CA GLY A 470 36.59 -14.17 40.30
C GLY A 470 38.02 -14.29 40.77
N GLY A 471 38.66 -13.27 41.32
CA GLY A 471 40.06 -13.54 41.66
C GLY A 471 40.49 -13.22 43.10
N MET A 472 40.17 -12.06 43.61
CA MET A 472 40.80 -11.62 44.85
C MET A 472 39.85 -11.61 46.06
N LEU A 473 38.57 -11.31 45.85
CA LEU A 473 37.57 -11.40 46.93
C LEU A 473 37.12 -12.85 47.18
N ALA A 474 37.15 -13.72 46.16
CA ALA A 474 36.89 -15.15 46.34
C ALA A 474 38.05 -15.82 47.10
N SER A 475 39.30 -15.44 46.84
CA SER A 475 40.45 -15.96 47.60
C SER A 475 40.54 -15.39 49.00
N LEU A 476 40.11 -14.13 49.27
CA LEU A 476 39.98 -13.59 50.61
C LEU A 476 38.85 -14.26 51.39
N ARG A 477 37.72 -14.55 50.73
CA ARG A 477 36.63 -15.25 51.36
C ARG A 477 36.94 -16.70 51.70
N SER A 478 37.69 -17.39 50.85
CA SER A 478 38.20 -18.75 51.12
C SER A 478 39.29 -18.75 52.19
N ALA A 479 40.13 -17.71 52.27
CA ALA A 479 41.13 -17.56 53.34
C ALA A 479 40.50 -17.25 54.72
N ILE A 480 39.43 -16.44 54.73
CA ILE A 480 38.68 -16.12 55.95
C ILE A 480 37.88 -17.33 56.44
N SER A 481 37.29 -18.13 55.57
CA SER A 481 36.57 -19.34 55.96
C SER A 481 37.51 -20.46 56.45
N PHE A 482 38.80 -20.43 56.08
CA PHE A 482 39.78 -21.35 56.63
C PHE A 482 40.27 -20.99 58.01
N PHE A 483 40.19 -19.70 58.41
CA PHE A 483 40.59 -19.21 59.73
C PHE A 483 39.48 -19.11 60.76
N LEU A 484 38.22 -19.20 60.38
CA LEU A 484 37.05 -19.13 61.28
C LEU A 484 36.00 -20.17 60.84
N PRO A 485 36.16 -21.45 61.26
CA PRO A 485 35.11 -22.42 61.07
C PRO A 485 34.04 -22.16 62.15
N GLY A 486 32.99 -21.39 61.79
CA GLY A 486 31.85 -21.21 62.73
C GLY A 486 31.18 -19.84 62.75
N PHE A 487 31.22 -19.05 61.68
CA PHE A 487 30.36 -17.88 61.49
C PHE A 487 29.75 -17.84 60.11
#